data_bff89066e3e23be379ad54ed6c1ed0b8
#
_entry.id   bff89066e3e23be379ad54ed6c1ed0b8
#
_cell.length_a   1.000
_cell.length_b   1.000
_cell.length_c   1.000
_cell.angle_alpha   90.00
_cell.angle_beta   90.00
_cell.angle_gamma   90.00
#
_symmetry.space_group_name_H-M   'P 1'
#
loop_
_entity.id
_entity.type
_entity.pdbx_description
1 polymer ?
#
loop_
_entity_poly.entity_id
_entity_poly.type
_entity_poly.pdbx_seq_one_letter_code
_entity_poly.pdbx_strand_id
1 'polypeptide(L)'
;MEFKNYTVKYYTDGACKGNPGPGGYGVVTFYNDKFQYKACKYYGNTTNNRMELKAIIFALKDIQINYPSLNCIIYTDSSYCYNMLKFWIYKWAQRDWHNEKDEEIKNIDLVKQAFELIRTMPNVDIEKVKGHDGDIRNELADAIATYNEKKYYEIFTSKKFEVFL
;
A
#
# COMPACT_ATOMS: atom_id res chain seq x y z
N MET A 1 7.62 -4.65 25.87
CA MET A 1 7.36 -4.40 24.45
C MET A 1 6.56 -5.58 23.90
N GLU A 2 5.30 -5.35 23.61
CA GLU A 2 4.48 -6.39 23.01
C GLU A 2 4.71 -6.40 21.50
N PHE A 3 5.09 -7.56 20.95
CA PHE A 3 5.16 -7.74 19.51
C PHE A 3 3.76 -8.08 19.01
N LYS A 4 3.18 -7.16 18.26
CA LYS A 4 1.88 -7.38 17.65
C LYS A 4 2.01 -8.44 16.58
N ASN A 5 1.21 -9.49 16.69
CA ASN A 5 1.18 -10.56 15.70
C ASN A 5 0.12 -10.25 14.64
N TYR A 6 0.51 -10.13 13.39
CA TYR A 6 -0.39 -9.85 12.29
C TYR A 6 -0.73 -11.12 11.55
N THR A 7 -2.03 -11.38 11.43
CA THR A 7 -2.53 -12.53 10.68
C THR A 7 -2.46 -12.29 9.19
N VAL A 8 -2.78 -11.08 8.74
CA VAL A 8 -2.81 -10.73 7.32
C VAL A 8 -1.82 -9.61 7.03
N LYS A 9 -1.00 -9.82 6.01
CA LYS A 9 0.00 -8.85 5.58
C LYS A 9 -0.22 -8.48 4.13
N TYR A 10 -0.17 -7.19 3.86
CA TYR A 10 -0.26 -6.63 2.51
C TYR A 10 1.05 -5.94 2.17
N TYR A 11 1.56 -6.21 0.98
CA TYR A 11 2.68 -5.47 0.40
C TYR A 11 2.15 -4.70 -0.78
N THR A 12 2.36 -3.39 -0.77
CA THR A 12 1.79 -2.46 -1.75
C THR A 12 2.90 -1.68 -2.44
N ASP A 13 2.71 -1.39 -3.72
CA ASP A 13 3.62 -0.53 -4.46
C ASP A 13 2.87 0.21 -5.56
N GLY A 14 3.42 1.35 -5.96
CA GLY A 14 2.91 2.15 -7.06
C GLY A 14 4.05 2.68 -7.90
N ALA A 15 3.84 2.75 -9.19
CA ALA A 15 4.84 3.19 -10.15
C ALA A 15 4.22 4.06 -11.24
N CYS A 16 5.00 4.99 -11.76
CA CYS A 16 4.58 5.87 -12.84
C CYS A 16 5.79 6.21 -13.72
N LYS A 17 5.58 6.18 -15.04
CA LYS A 17 6.59 6.61 -16.00
C LYS A 17 6.34 8.06 -16.36
N GLY A 18 7.35 8.94 -16.11
CA GLY A 18 7.26 10.35 -16.47
C GLY A 18 6.42 11.23 -15.56
N ASN A 19 6.01 10.80 -14.46
CA ASN A 19 5.35 11.45 -13.30
C ASN A 19 4.91 12.93 -13.48
N PRO A 20 3.77 13.27 -14.17
CA PRO A 20 2.68 12.37 -14.54
C PRO A 20 2.96 11.58 -15.82
N GLY A 21 2.26 10.46 -15.94
CA GLY A 21 2.34 9.57 -17.10
C GLY A 21 1.65 8.24 -16.84
N PRO A 22 1.90 7.24 -17.69
CA PRO A 22 1.34 5.90 -17.48
C PRO A 22 1.87 5.29 -16.20
N GLY A 23 1.00 4.67 -15.43
CA GLY A 23 1.39 4.06 -14.18
C GLY A 23 0.45 2.98 -13.72
N GLY A 24 0.81 2.32 -12.62
CA GLY A 24 0.01 1.26 -12.04
C GLY A 24 0.33 1.03 -10.59
N TYR A 25 -0.50 0.21 -9.95
CA TYR A 25 -0.22 -0.26 -8.60
C TYR A 25 -0.31 -1.77 -8.52
N GLY A 26 0.41 -2.33 -7.54
CA GLY A 26 0.40 -3.75 -7.24
C GLY A 26 0.20 -3.97 -5.74
N VAL A 27 -0.55 -5.02 -5.42
CA VAL A 27 -0.82 -5.44 -4.05
C VAL A 27 -0.69 -6.95 -3.98
N VAL A 28 0.01 -7.45 -2.97
CA VAL A 28 0.08 -8.90 -2.69
C VAL A 28 -0.33 -9.14 -1.25
N THR A 29 -1.10 -10.19 -1.05
CA THR A 29 -1.73 -10.51 0.24
C THR A 29 -1.26 -11.86 0.76
N PHE A 30 -0.91 -11.90 2.06
CA PHE A 30 -0.44 -13.09 2.76
C PHE A 30 -1.30 -13.33 4.00
N TYR A 31 -1.72 -14.57 4.21
CA TYR A 31 -2.43 -14.99 5.41
C TYR A 31 -1.55 -16.01 6.15
N ASN A 32 -1.21 -15.72 7.41
CA ASN A 32 -0.23 -16.51 8.18
C ASN A 32 1.05 -16.76 7.38
N ASP A 33 1.55 -15.70 6.73
CA ASP A 33 2.75 -15.70 5.89
C ASP A 33 2.66 -16.62 4.64
N LYS A 34 1.44 -16.95 4.21
CA LYS A 34 1.22 -17.71 2.97
C LYS A 34 0.52 -16.84 1.94
N PHE A 35 1.03 -16.86 0.71
CA PHE A 35 0.51 -16.09 -0.41
C PHE A 35 -0.96 -16.47 -0.68
N GLN A 36 -1.79 -15.47 -0.82
CA GLN A 36 -3.22 -15.67 -1.10
C GLN A 36 -3.58 -15.21 -2.51
N TYR A 37 -3.38 -13.94 -2.79
CA TYR A 37 -3.73 -13.37 -4.10
C TYR A 37 -2.97 -12.05 -4.32
N LYS A 38 -3.04 -11.61 -5.57
CA LYS A 38 -2.52 -10.31 -6.00
C LYS A 38 -3.62 -9.47 -6.61
N ALA A 39 -3.41 -8.16 -6.61
CA ALA A 39 -4.27 -7.21 -7.30
C ALA A 39 -3.42 -6.15 -7.99
N CYS A 40 -3.94 -5.61 -9.07
CA CYS A 40 -3.28 -4.54 -9.82
C CYS A 40 -4.29 -3.73 -10.60
N LYS A 41 -3.89 -2.50 -10.94
CA LYS A 41 -4.62 -1.69 -11.91
C LYS A 41 -3.64 -0.73 -12.58
N TYR A 42 -3.86 -0.47 -13.87
CA TYR A 42 -3.00 0.38 -14.68
C TYR A 42 -3.81 1.54 -15.27
N TYR A 43 -3.15 2.70 -15.38
CA TYR A 43 -3.75 3.96 -15.81
C TYR A 43 -2.88 4.60 -16.88
N GLY A 44 -3.52 5.28 -17.85
CA GLY A 44 -2.81 5.97 -18.92
C GLY A 44 -2.12 7.26 -18.48
N ASN A 45 -2.66 7.92 -17.45
CA ASN A 45 -2.09 9.15 -16.91
C ASN A 45 -2.34 9.26 -15.41
N THR A 46 -1.27 9.25 -14.63
CA THR A 46 -1.34 9.28 -13.16
C THR A 46 -0.01 9.80 -12.58
N THR A 47 0.18 9.68 -11.27
CA THR A 47 1.41 10.04 -10.58
C THR A 47 1.85 8.93 -9.65
N ASN A 48 3.12 8.92 -9.26
CA ASN A 48 3.65 7.97 -8.29
C ASN A 48 2.84 7.98 -6.98
N ASN A 49 2.62 9.16 -6.41
CA ASN A 49 1.91 9.28 -5.13
C ASN A 49 0.48 8.76 -5.22
N ARG A 50 -0.21 9.03 -6.33
CA ARG A 50 -1.57 8.50 -6.52
C ARG A 50 -1.58 6.98 -6.63
N MET A 51 -0.60 6.38 -7.31
CA MET A 51 -0.51 4.92 -7.44
C MET A 51 -0.20 4.25 -6.11
N GLU A 52 0.76 4.81 -5.35
CA GLU A 52 1.07 4.33 -4.01
C GLU A 52 -0.15 4.38 -3.08
N LEU A 53 -0.86 5.50 -3.10
CA LEU A 53 -2.05 5.69 -2.25
C LEU A 53 -3.21 4.79 -2.67
N LYS A 54 -3.43 4.62 -3.98
CA LYS A 54 -4.47 3.70 -4.48
C LYS A 54 -4.21 2.24 -4.09
N ALA A 55 -2.95 1.82 -4.09
CA ALA A 55 -2.58 0.48 -3.62
C ALA A 55 -2.99 0.28 -2.16
N ILE A 56 -2.71 1.25 -1.30
CA ILE A 56 -3.07 1.19 0.12
C ILE A 56 -4.58 1.22 0.30
N ILE A 57 -5.29 2.07 -0.44
CA ILE A 57 -6.76 2.13 -0.39
C ILE A 57 -7.36 0.79 -0.80
N PHE A 58 -6.81 0.14 -1.84
CA PHE A 58 -7.24 -1.21 -2.22
C PHE A 58 -7.09 -2.17 -1.03
N ALA A 59 -5.93 -2.18 -0.38
CA ALA A 59 -5.68 -3.04 0.76
C ALA A 59 -6.66 -2.77 1.92
N LEU A 60 -6.93 -1.50 2.23
CA LEU A 60 -7.90 -1.14 3.27
C LEU A 60 -9.30 -1.64 2.95
N LYS A 61 -9.76 -1.48 1.71
CA LYS A 61 -11.07 -2.00 1.27
C LYS A 61 -11.12 -3.52 1.33
N ASP A 62 -10.05 -4.17 0.94
CA ASP A 62 -9.94 -5.63 0.95
C ASP A 62 -10.01 -6.18 2.38
N ILE A 63 -9.33 -5.53 3.33
CA ILE A 63 -9.41 -5.87 4.76
C ILE A 63 -10.84 -5.72 5.26
N GLN A 64 -11.49 -4.60 4.91
CA GLN A 64 -12.85 -4.32 5.36
C GLN A 64 -13.83 -5.41 4.93
N ILE A 65 -13.65 -5.96 3.74
CA ILE A 65 -14.52 -6.99 3.17
C ILE A 65 -14.16 -8.39 3.67
N ASN A 66 -12.88 -8.73 3.65
CA ASN A 66 -12.42 -10.11 3.83
C ASN A 66 -11.86 -10.41 5.22
N TYR A 67 -11.30 -9.43 5.92
CA TYR A 67 -10.61 -9.64 7.20
C TYR A 67 -10.94 -8.57 8.25
N PRO A 68 -12.23 -8.22 8.44
CA PRO A 68 -12.60 -7.04 9.26
C PRO A 68 -12.24 -7.15 10.74
N SER A 69 -12.05 -8.36 11.26
CA SER A 69 -11.78 -8.59 12.68
C SER A 69 -10.35 -9.05 12.98
N LEU A 70 -9.50 -9.19 11.94
CA LEU A 70 -8.15 -9.69 12.12
C LEU A 70 -7.14 -8.55 12.24
N ASN A 71 -6.04 -8.82 12.93
CA ASN A 71 -4.90 -7.90 12.96
C ASN A 71 -4.19 -7.93 11.61
N CYS A 72 -4.20 -6.80 10.92
CA CYS A 72 -3.62 -6.65 9.58
C CYS A 72 -2.54 -5.58 9.57
N ILE A 73 -1.56 -5.75 8.71
CA ILE A 73 -0.53 -4.74 8.46
C ILE A 73 -0.39 -4.51 6.97
N ILE A 74 -0.27 -3.24 6.60
CA ILE A 74 -0.03 -2.81 5.22
C ILE A 74 1.38 -2.24 5.16
N TYR A 75 2.22 -2.81 4.31
CA TYR A 75 3.57 -2.33 4.06
C TYR A 75 3.61 -1.48 2.79
N THR A 76 4.27 -0.34 2.88
CA THR A 76 4.53 0.56 1.76
C THR A 76 5.99 1.01 1.79
N ASP A 77 6.60 1.28 0.64
CA ASP A 77 7.90 1.93 0.59
C ASP A 77 7.79 3.45 0.41
N SER A 78 6.58 3.97 0.29
CA SER A 78 6.32 5.39 0.12
C SER A 78 6.39 6.15 1.44
N SER A 79 7.40 7.00 1.60
CA SER A 79 7.51 7.90 2.76
C SER A 79 6.32 8.86 2.83
N TYR A 80 5.87 9.35 1.68
CA TYR A 80 4.70 10.24 1.61
C TYR A 80 3.46 9.56 2.18
N CYS A 81 3.13 8.35 1.71
CA CYS A 81 1.94 7.64 2.18
C CYS A 81 2.05 7.27 3.66
N TYR A 82 3.22 6.79 4.09
CA TYR A 82 3.44 6.43 5.48
C TYR A 82 3.23 7.64 6.41
N ASN A 83 3.89 8.74 6.13
CA ASN A 83 3.80 9.94 6.98
C ASN A 83 2.39 10.54 6.95
N MET A 84 1.78 10.56 5.78
CA MET A 84 0.43 11.08 5.61
C MET A 84 -0.58 10.28 6.42
N LEU A 85 -0.58 8.96 6.29
CA LEU A 85 -1.56 8.10 6.96
C LEU A 85 -1.33 7.97 8.46
N LYS A 86 -0.07 8.03 8.92
CA LYS A 86 0.28 7.93 10.35
C LYS A 86 0.10 9.25 11.10
N PHE A 87 0.42 10.38 10.46
CA PHE A 87 0.55 11.65 11.19
C PHE A 87 -0.28 12.78 10.61
N TRP A 88 -0.18 13.06 9.31
CA TRP A 88 -0.73 14.30 8.74
C TRP A 88 -2.24 14.25 8.52
N ILE A 89 -2.79 13.12 8.20
CA ILE A 89 -4.20 12.96 7.78
C ILE A 89 -5.18 13.44 8.84
N TYR A 90 -4.87 13.19 10.12
CA TYR A 90 -5.73 13.59 11.24
C TYR A 90 -5.73 15.11 11.44
N LYS A 91 -4.57 15.73 11.26
CA LYS A 91 -4.45 17.20 11.33
C LYS A 91 -5.19 17.85 10.17
N TRP A 92 -5.04 17.32 8.98
CA TRP A 92 -5.71 17.85 7.81
C TRP A 92 -7.23 17.72 7.92
N ALA A 93 -7.74 16.62 8.44
CA ALA A 93 -9.17 16.44 8.67
C ALA A 93 -9.73 17.52 9.63
N GLN A 94 -8.97 17.90 10.66
CA GLN A 94 -9.35 18.93 11.62
C GLN A 94 -9.28 20.35 11.04
N ARG A 95 -8.55 20.55 9.94
CA ARG A 95 -8.34 21.83 9.28
C ARG A 95 -9.10 21.94 7.96
N ASP A 96 -10.20 21.23 7.85
CA ASP A 96 -11.02 21.20 6.64
C ASP A 96 -10.21 20.86 5.38
N TRP A 97 -9.29 19.90 5.52
CA TRP A 97 -8.44 19.39 4.43
C TRP A 97 -7.48 20.44 3.84
N HIS A 98 -6.95 21.29 4.71
CA HIS A 98 -5.93 22.27 4.38
C HIS A 98 -4.65 21.99 5.17
N ASN A 99 -3.51 22.30 4.57
CA ASN A 99 -2.21 22.18 5.22
C ASN A 99 -1.92 23.39 6.14
N GLU A 100 -0.74 23.44 6.74
CA GLU A 100 -0.35 24.53 7.65
C GLU A 100 -0.32 25.90 6.96
N LYS A 101 -0.14 25.94 5.64
CA LYS A 101 -0.14 27.17 4.83
C LYS A 101 -1.53 27.54 4.32
N ASP A 102 -2.57 26.86 4.82
CA ASP A 102 -3.97 27.04 4.40
C ASP A 102 -4.22 26.74 2.92
N GLU A 103 -3.40 25.86 2.35
CA GLU A 103 -3.56 25.37 0.97
C GLU A 103 -4.34 24.04 0.97
N GLU A 104 -5.16 23.81 -0.06
CA GLU A 104 -5.85 22.54 -0.24
C GLU A 104 -4.84 21.39 -0.38
N ILE A 105 -5.14 20.27 0.26
CA ILE A 105 -4.30 19.08 0.23
C ILE A 105 -4.27 18.49 -1.17
N LYS A 106 -3.06 18.13 -1.65
CA LYS A 106 -2.90 17.38 -2.90
C LYS A 106 -3.51 15.98 -2.76
N ASN A 107 -4.08 15.48 -3.84
CA ASN A 107 -4.73 14.16 -3.88
C ASN A 107 -5.89 14.04 -2.89
N ILE A 108 -6.57 15.15 -2.62
CA ILE A 108 -7.62 15.25 -1.60
C ILE A 108 -8.71 14.18 -1.77
N ASP A 109 -9.06 13.83 -3.00
CA ASP A 109 -10.03 12.78 -3.31
C ASP A 109 -9.61 11.42 -2.70
N LEU A 110 -8.37 11.02 -2.89
CA LEU A 110 -7.82 9.78 -2.36
C LEU A 110 -7.54 9.87 -0.87
N VAL A 111 -7.06 11.03 -0.40
CA VAL A 111 -6.77 11.24 1.02
C VAL A 111 -8.04 11.12 1.86
N LYS A 112 -9.13 11.72 1.41
CA LYS A 112 -10.44 11.60 2.09
C LYS A 112 -10.94 10.16 2.10
N GLN A 113 -10.78 9.45 1.00
CA GLN A 113 -11.19 8.05 0.89
C GLN A 113 -10.40 7.18 1.88
N ALA A 114 -9.08 7.37 1.95
CA ALA A 114 -8.23 6.66 2.89
C ALA A 114 -8.62 6.96 4.34
N PHE A 115 -8.91 8.22 4.66
CA PHE A 115 -9.33 8.64 6.01
C PHE A 115 -10.61 7.95 6.44
N GLU A 116 -11.62 7.93 5.58
CA GLU A 116 -12.91 7.29 5.89
C GLU A 116 -12.76 5.78 6.17
N LEU A 117 -11.79 5.13 5.53
CA LEU A 117 -11.50 3.73 5.78
C LEU A 117 -10.71 3.53 7.07
N ILE A 118 -9.56 4.21 7.17
CA ILE A 118 -8.59 3.93 8.24
C ILE A 118 -9.12 4.28 9.64
N ARG A 119 -9.94 5.33 9.75
CA ARG A 119 -10.51 5.77 11.04
C ARG A 119 -11.42 4.74 11.69
N THR A 120 -11.94 3.81 10.91
CA THR A 120 -12.83 2.75 11.40
C THR A 120 -12.13 1.41 11.56
N MET A 121 -10.81 1.36 11.39
CA MET A 121 -10.03 0.11 11.33
C MET A 121 -8.88 0.12 12.34
N PRO A 122 -9.18 0.07 13.67
CA PRO A 122 -8.14 0.16 14.71
C PRO A 122 -7.21 -1.05 14.75
N ASN A 123 -7.58 -2.14 14.12
CA ASN A 123 -6.80 -3.37 14.03
C ASN A 123 -5.83 -3.38 12.83
N VAL A 124 -5.77 -2.30 12.07
CA VAL A 124 -4.88 -2.18 10.90
C VAL A 124 -3.72 -1.24 11.21
N ASP A 125 -2.52 -1.73 10.99
CA ASP A 125 -1.30 -0.92 11.09
C ASP A 125 -0.73 -0.70 9.69
N ILE A 126 -0.03 0.43 9.53
CA ILE A 126 0.69 0.77 8.31
C ILE A 126 2.14 0.96 8.69
N GLU A 127 3.04 0.26 7.99
CA GLU A 127 4.46 0.35 8.24
C GLU A 127 5.23 0.55 6.94
N LYS A 128 6.37 1.21 7.07
CA LYS A 128 7.25 1.41 5.93
C LYS A 128 8.19 0.22 5.80
N VAL A 129 8.27 -0.34 4.58
CA VAL A 129 9.27 -1.37 4.27
C VAL A 129 10.63 -0.68 4.26
N LYS A 130 11.63 -1.36 4.82
CA LYS A 130 13.02 -0.91 4.68
C LYS A 130 13.43 -1.08 3.22
N GLY A 131 13.55 0.05 2.50
CA GLY A 131 13.89 0.05 1.09
C GLY A 131 15.22 -0.65 0.81
N HIS A 132 15.38 -1.17 -0.39
CA HIS A 132 16.58 -1.77 -0.98
C HIS A 132 17.11 -3.07 -0.38
N ASP A 133 16.78 -3.41 0.87
CA ASP A 133 17.25 -4.66 1.50
C ASP A 133 16.34 -5.85 1.19
N GLY A 134 15.51 -5.69 0.16
CA GLY A 134 14.95 -6.79 -0.58
C GLY A 134 14.01 -7.72 0.18
N ASP A 135 12.98 -7.19 0.84
CA ASP A 135 11.86 -8.08 1.14
C ASP A 135 11.26 -8.51 -0.19
N ILE A 136 11.37 -9.80 -0.47
CA ILE A 136 10.95 -10.36 -1.76
C ILE A 136 9.45 -10.16 -2.03
N ARG A 137 8.65 -10.00 -0.98
CA ARG A 137 7.22 -9.71 -1.09
C ARG A 137 6.99 -8.27 -1.61
N ASN A 138 7.82 -7.33 -1.16
CA ASN A 138 7.79 -5.95 -1.67
C ASN A 138 8.26 -5.91 -3.14
N GLU A 139 9.30 -6.68 -3.48
CA GLU A 139 9.78 -6.78 -4.86
C GLU A 139 8.71 -7.38 -5.78
N LEU A 140 7.89 -8.30 -5.27
CA LEU A 140 6.79 -8.87 -6.03
C LEU A 140 5.72 -7.79 -6.32
N ALA A 141 5.37 -6.99 -5.32
CA ALA A 141 4.44 -5.87 -5.50
C ALA A 141 4.97 -4.86 -6.53
N ASP A 142 6.28 -4.56 -6.49
CA ASP A 142 6.94 -3.68 -7.46
C ASP A 142 6.84 -4.24 -8.89
N ALA A 143 7.13 -5.53 -9.07
CA ALA A 143 7.02 -6.17 -10.37
C ALA A 143 5.60 -6.08 -10.94
N ILE A 144 4.60 -6.21 -10.10
CA ILE A 144 3.20 -6.07 -10.48
C ILE A 144 2.87 -4.61 -10.84
N ALA A 145 3.30 -3.66 -10.00
CA ALA A 145 3.05 -2.22 -10.23
C ALA A 145 3.67 -1.72 -11.54
N THR A 146 4.83 -2.23 -11.91
CA THR A 146 5.56 -1.85 -13.12
C THR A 146 5.19 -2.70 -14.34
N TYR A 147 4.26 -3.63 -14.21
CA TYR A 147 3.87 -4.58 -15.26
C TYR A 147 5.08 -5.38 -15.78
N ASN A 148 5.96 -5.78 -14.90
CA ASN A 148 7.16 -6.54 -15.24
C ASN A 148 6.92 -8.04 -15.04
N GLU A 149 6.34 -8.69 -16.05
CA GLU A 149 5.98 -10.11 -15.98
C GLU A 149 7.20 -11.02 -15.77
N LYS A 150 8.31 -10.70 -16.42
CA LYS A 150 9.54 -11.48 -16.27
C LYS A 150 10.01 -11.49 -14.82
N LYS A 151 10.12 -10.31 -14.21
CA LYS A 151 10.51 -10.18 -12.80
C LYS A 151 9.52 -10.87 -11.88
N TYR A 152 8.22 -10.75 -12.16
CA TYR A 152 7.16 -11.40 -11.39
C TYR A 152 7.38 -12.92 -11.35
N TYR A 153 7.55 -13.55 -12.52
CA TYR A 153 7.74 -15.00 -12.58
C TYR A 153 9.06 -15.44 -11.97
N GLU A 154 10.14 -14.69 -12.15
CA GLU A 154 11.43 -14.96 -11.50
C GLU A 154 11.31 -14.99 -9.98
N ILE A 155 10.61 -14.02 -9.40
CA ILE A 155 10.38 -13.96 -7.95
C ILE A 155 9.47 -15.09 -7.51
N PHE A 156 8.32 -15.23 -8.15
CA PHE A 156 7.27 -16.19 -7.74
C PHE A 156 7.76 -17.63 -7.78
N THR A 157 8.67 -17.95 -8.69
CA THR A 157 9.25 -19.30 -8.83
C THR A 157 10.58 -19.48 -8.12
N SER A 158 11.07 -18.46 -7.42
CA SER A 158 12.36 -18.53 -6.71
C SER A 158 12.26 -19.35 -5.42
N LYS A 159 13.40 -19.88 -4.98
CA LYS A 159 13.47 -20.59 -3.69
C LYS A 159 13.15 -19.69 -2.51
N LYS A 160 13.54 -18.41 -2.59
CA LYS A 160 13.23 -17.42 -1.55
C LYS A 160 11.73 -17.24 -1.34
N PHE A 161 10.94 -17.30 -2.42
CA PHE A 161 9.50 -17.14 -2.35
C PHE A 161 8.76 -18.41 -1.93
N GLU A 162 9.40 -19.56 -2.10
CA GLU A 162 8.81 -20.88 -1.83
C GLU A 162 8.24 -20.98 -0.40
N VAL A 163 8.88 -20.32 0.57
CA VAL A 163 8.44 -20.35 1.97
C VAL A 163 7.06 -19.70 2.16
N PHE A 164 6.61 -18.90 1.20
CA PHE A 164 5.31 -18.22 1.23
C PHE A 164 4.21 -18.95 0.44
N LEU A 165 4.51 -20.09 -0.12
CA LEU A 165 3.55 -20.88 -0.92
C LEU A 165 2.84 -21.98 -0.12
#